data_3d1165a456d66798a34b55232f74bc9d
#
_entry.id   3d1165a456d66798a34b55232f74bc9d
#
_cell.length_a   1.000
_cell.length_b   1.000
_cell.length_c   1.000
_cell.angle_alpha   90.00
_cell.angle_beta   90.00
_cell.angle_gamma   90.00
#
_symmetry.space_group_name_H-M   'P 1'
#
loop_
_entity.id
_entity.type
_entity.pdbx_description
1 polymer ?
#
loop_
_entity_poly.entity_id
_entity_poly.type
_entity_poly.pdbx_seq_one_letter_code
_entity_poly.pdbx_strand_id
1 'polypeptide(L)'
;HIARPLVPQHDPLLDKGGEVVVTDMYLDALTERYVQSALLAREVGFDGVDIKSCHRYLLSELLASHTRGGKYGGSFENRTRFLRQTIRAVREAVGDDFIVACRFNVFDAHPYPYGFGCDREDMWKFDPTEPVALVKMMVENGVDLLSNSGGNPYYIYPQVTRPFDKSSYGIPTPEEHPLESMARLFA
;
A
#
# COMPACT_ATOMS: atom_id res chain seq x y z
N HIS A 1 -2.61 6.89 13.09
CA HIS A 1 -3.57 7.31 12.07
C HIS A 1 -3.79 6.17 11.10
N ILE A 2 -5.02 5.85 10.82
CA ILE A 2 -5.44 4.73 9.98
C ILE A 2 -6.46 5.18 8.94
N ALA A 3 -6.49 4.50 7.80
CA ALA A 3 -7.38 4.83 6.70
C ALA A 3 -8.71 4.07 6.70
N ARG A 4 -8.84 3.01 7.51
CA ARG A 4 -9.87 1.96 7.37
C ARG A 4 -9.88 1.32 5.97
N PRO A 5 -10.19 0.08 5.86
CA PRO A 5 -10.64 -0.84 6.91
C PRO A 5 -9.47 -1.51 7.62
N LEU A 6 -9.76 -2.03 8.77
CA LEU A 6 -8.88 -2.84 9.58
C LEU A 6 -9.41 -4.27 9.61
N VAL A 7 -8.53 -5.21 9.82
CA VAL A 7 -8.89 -6.59 10.14
C VAL A 7 -8.73 -6.75 11.67
N PRO A 8 -9.75 -6.37 12.48
CA PRO A 8 -9.60 -6.22 13.93
C PRO A 8 -9.05 -7.47 14.61
N GLN A 9 -9.50 -8.64 14.15
CA GLN A 9 -9.07 -9.93 14.70
C GLN A 9 -7.61 -10.28 14.39
N HIS A 10 -6.95 -9.54 13.53
CA HIS A 10 -5.59 -9.80 13.06
C HIS A 10 -4.62 -8.66 13.32
N ASP A 11 -5.10 -7.52 13.81
CA ASP A 11 -4.24 -6.39 14.09
C ASP A 11 -3.96 -6.24 15.58
N PRO A 12 -2.77 -6.66 16.05
CA PRO A 12 -2.42 -6.57 17.46
C PRO A 12 -2.29 -5.14 17.98
N LEU A 13 -2.29 -4.14 17.09
CA LEU A 13 -2.24 -2.73 17.47
C LEU A 13 -3.62 -2.16 17.77
N LEU A 14 -4.70 -2.84 17.34
CA LEU A 14 -6.08 -2.39 17.51
C LEU A 14 -6.70 -2.70 18.87
N ASP A 15 -6.17 -3.65 19.60
CA ASP A 15 -6.68 -4.05 20.91
C ASP A 15 -6.52 -2.97 21.99
N LYS A 16 -5.93 -1.84 21.67
CA LYS A 16 -5.59 -0.79 22.65
C LYS A 16 -6.57 0.37 22.66
N GLY A 17 -7.50 0.44 21.73
CA GLY A 17 -8.41 1.58 21.59
C GLY A 17 -7.67 2.89 21.25
N GLY A 18 -8.34 3.83 20.62
CA GLY A 18 -7.78 5.14 20.32
C GLY A 18 -7.28 5.30 18.89
N GLU A 19 -7.64 4.41 17.98
CA GLU A 19 -7.38 4.56 16.57
C GLU A 19 -8.05 5.83 16.05
N VAL A 20 -7.25 6.68 15.41
CA VAL A 20 -7.76 7.88 14.75
C VAL A 20 -7.86 7.61 13.26
N VAL A 21 -9.09 7.43 12.78
CA VAL A 21 -9.37 7.34 11.35
C VAL A 21 -9.15 8.69 10.71
N VAL A 22 -8.24 8.78 9.73
CA VAL A 22 -7.94 10.02 9.04
C VAL A 22 -9.14 10.50 8.23
N THR A 23 -9.41 11.80 8.30
CA THR A 23 -10.45 12.47 7.49
C THR A 23 -9.95 12.74 6.08
N ASP A 24 -10.87 12.99 5.15
CA ASP A 24 -10.51 13.43 3.79
C ASP A 24 -9.78 14.78 3.82
N MET A 25 -10.18 15.68 4.70
CA MET A 25 -9.50 16.97 4.89
C MET A 25 -8.06 16.80 5.40
N TYR A 26 -7.81 15.84 6.29
CA TYR A 26 -6.45 15.52 6.72
C TYR A 26 -5.60 15.02 5.56
N LEU A 27 -6.14 14.13 4.71
CA LEU A 27 -5.45 13.62 3.53
C LEU A 27 -5.16 14.74 2.52
N ASP A 28 -6.11 15.66 2.31
CA ASP A 28 -5.89 16.83 1.44
C ASP A 28 -4.69 17.66 1.90
N ALA A 29 -4.60 17.92 3.20
CA ALA A 29 -3.49 18.69 3.76
C ALA A 29 -2.16 17.89 3.82
N LEU A 30 -2.22 16.57 3.85
CA LEU A 30 -1.04 15.73 4.01
C LEU A 30 -0.15 15.72 2.76
N THR A 31 -0.72 15.88 1.56
CA THR A 31 0.05 15.97 0.29
C THR A 31 1.15 17.02 0.38
N GLU A 32 0.87 18.19 0.97
CA GLU A 32 1.85 19.25 1.14
C GLU A 32 3.06 18.81 1.99
N ARG A 33 2.83 17.95 3.00
CA ARG A 33 3.93 17.42 3.83
C ARG A 33 4.87 16.51 3.05
N TYR A 34 4.34 15.73 2.09
CA TYR A 34 5.16 14.94 1.18
C TYR A 34 6.02 15.82 0.29
N VAL A 35 5.44 16.88 -0.26
CA VAL A 35 6.16 17.87 -1.08
C VAL A 35 7.29 18.51 -0.29
N GLN A 36 7.00 19.03 0.91
CA GLN A 36 8.01 19.66 1.77
C GLN A 36 9.15 18.69 2.13
N SER A 37 8.81 17.42 2.41
CA SER A 37 9.82 16.40 2.72
C SER A 37 10.71 16.09 1.50
N ALA A 38 10.14 16.05 0.30
CA ALA A 38 10.88 15.80 -0.94
C ALA A 38 11.81 16.98 -1.28
N LEU A 39 11.34 18.21 -1.13
CA LEU A 39 12.15 19.42 -1.32
C LEU A 39 13.31 19.48 -0.33
N LEU A 40 13.06 19.15 0.94
CA LEU A 40 14.12 19.09 1.96
C LEU A 40 15.16 18.01 1.62
N ALA A 41 14.72 16.81 1.19
CA ALA A 41 15.62 15.75 0.75
C ALA A 41 16.52 16.23 -0.39
N ARG A 42 15.96 16.91 -1.38
CA ARG A 42 16.73 17.50 -2.50
C ARG A 42 17.72 18.57 -2.01
N GLU A 43 17.29 19.46 -1.13
CA GLU A 43 18.12 20.53 -0.56
C GLU A 43 19.36 19.99 0.16
N VAL A 44 19.22 18.88 0.90
CA VAL A 44 20.33 18.26 1.64
C VAL A 44 21.15 17.27 0.81
N GLY A 45 20.88 17.14 -0.50
CA GLY A 45 21.72 16.41 -1.45
C GLY A 45 21.38 14.93 -1.64
N PHE A 46 20.13 14.49 -1.37
CA PHE A 46 19.68 13.18 -1.80
C PHE A 46 19.41 13.18 -3.33
N ASP A 47 19.54 12.01 -3.95
CA ASP A 47 19.27 11.80 -5.37
C ASP A 47 17.79 11.54 -5.66
N GLY A 48 16.98 11.24 -4.64
CA GLY A 48 15.58 10.93 -4.79
C GLY A 48 14.85 10.67 -3.48
N VAL A 49 13.55 10.43 -3.59
CA VAL A 49 12.65 10.04 -2.49
C VAL A 49 11.86 8.79 -2.83
N ASP A 50 11.47 8.02 -1.82
CA ASP A 50 10.62 6.84 -1.96
C ASP A 50 9.28 7.06 -1.26
N ILE A 51 8.20 7.12 -2.05
CA ILE A 51 6.83 7.25 -1.56
C ILE A 51 6.33 5.86 -1.17
N LYS A 52 6.28 5.59 0.14
CA LYS A 52 5.94 4.27 0.66
C LYS A 52 4.45 3.99 0.67
N SER A 53 4.01 3.02 -0.14
CA SER A 53 2.63 2.53 -0.24
C SER A 53 2.53 1.01 0.02
N CYS A 54 3.17 0.54 1.10
CA CYS A 54 3.24 -0.87 1.46
C CYS A 54 3.15 -1.09 2.96
N HIS A 55 3.07 -2.37 3.37
CA HIS A 55 3.19 -2.83 4.76
C HIS A 55 2.13 -2.29 5.72
N ARG A 56 0.90 -2.10 5.25
CA ARG A 56 -0.24 -1.58 6.03
C ARG A 56 -0.01 -0.21 6.69
N TYR A 57 0.91 0.57 6.15
CA TYR A 57 0.94 2.01 6.45
C TYR A 57 -0.16 2.75 5.69
N LEU A 58 -0.36 4.02 5.99
CA LEU A 58 -1.51 4.81 5.54
C LEU A 58 -1.83 4.65 4.04
N LEU A 59 -0.83 4.74 3.15
CA LEU A 59 -1.05 4.64 1.70
C LEU A 59 -1.44 3.22 1.28
N SER A 60 -0.83 2.20 1.89
CA SER A 60 -1.21 0.80 1.67
C SER A 60 -2.63 0.51 2.16
N GLU A 61 -3.02 1.05 3.31
CA GLU A 61 -4.39 0.93 3.82
C GLU A 61 -5.41 1.62 2.91
N LEU A 62 -5.04 2.76 2.31
CA LEU A 62 -5.91 3.43 1.34
C LEU A 62 -6.16 2.57 0.10
N LEU A 63 -5.15 1.83 -0.40
CA LEU A 63 -5.34 0.90 -1.52
C LEU A 63 -6.40 -0.17 -1.21
N ALA A 64 -6.48 -0.64 0.03
CA ALA A 64 -7.43 -1.64 0.51
C ALA A 64 -8.73 -1.04 1.10
N SER A 65 -8.96 0.27 1.01
CA SER A 65 -10.08 0.95 1.66
C SER A 65 -11.40 0.85 0.89
N HIS A 66 -11.83 -0.37 0.56
CA HIS A 66 -13.07 -0.64 -0.19
C HIS A 66 -14.33 -0.14 0.51
N THR A 67 -14.37 -0.17 1.86
CA THR A 67 -15.53 0.22 2.66
C THR A 67 -15.44 1.63 3.23
N ARG A 68 -14.34 2.35 2.99
CA ARG A 68 -14.21 3.74 3.39
C ARG A 68 -15.16 4.61 2.56
N GLY A 69 -15.92 5.47 3.22
CA GLY A 69 -16.66 6.55 2.55
C GLY A 69 -15.76 7.70 2.11
N GLY A 70 -16.35 8.67 1.38
CA GLY A 70 -15.65 9.86 0.93
C GLY A 70 -14.81 9.65 -0.34
N LYS A 71 -13.97 10.62 -0.66
CA LYS A 71 -13.22 10.66 -1.92
C LYS A 71 -11.96 9.81 -1.98
N TYR A 72 -11.57 9.19 -0.86
CA TYR A 72 -10.38 8.35 -0.73
C TYR A 72 -10.71 6.88 -0.42
N GLY A 73 -11.92 6.42 -0.75
CA GLY A 73 -12.34 5.04 -0.52
C GLY A 73 -13.37 4.54 -1.53
N GLY A 74 -13.69 3.26 -1.45
CA GLY A 74 -14.63 2.59 -2.34
C GLY A 74 -14.03 2.18 -3.68
N SER A 75 -14.21 2.96 -4.74
CA SER A 75 -13.69 2.63 -6.07
C SER A 75 -12.15 2.64 -6.12
N PHE A 76 -11.57 1.88 -7.05
CA PHE A 76 -10.12 1.87 -7.27
C PHE A 76 -9.55 3.28 -7.50
N GLU A 77 -10.27 4.09 -8.29
CA GLU A 77 -9.86 5.47 -8.54
C GLU A 77 -9.78 6.31 -7.27
N ASN A 78 -10.74 6.16 -6.36
CA ASN A 78 -10.77 6.88 -5.09
C ASN A 78 -9.68 6.36 -4.14
N ARG A 79 -9.51 5.05 -4.04
CA ARG A 79 -8.51 4.42 -3.17
C ARG A 79 -7.07 4.76 -3.58
N THR A 80 -6.83 4.96 -4.86
CA THR A 80 -5.52 5.38 -5.40
C THR A 80 -5.35 6.89 -5.50
N ARG A 81 -6.40 7.67 -5.29
CA ARG A 81 -6.42 9.13 -5.46
C ARG A 81 -5.33 9.82 -4.65
N PHE A 82 -5.18 9.50 -3.37
CA PHE A 82 -4.17 10.12 -2.52
C PHE A 82 -2.75 9.85 -3.02
N LEU A 83 -2.44 8.59 -3.34
CA LEU A 83 -1.13 8.23 -3.89
C LEU A 83 -0.85 8.97 -5.21
N ARG A 84 -1.80 8.98 -6.14
CA ARG A 84 -1.69 9.68 -7.42
C ARG A 84 -1.44 11.18 -7.25
N GLN A 85 -2.22 11.84 -6.40
CA GLN A 85 -2.06 13.28 -6.11
C GLN A 85 -0.70 13.58 -5.49
N THR A 86 -0.25 12.75 -4.56
CA THR A 86 1.05 12.89 -3.89
C THR A 86 2.21 12.72 -4.88
N ILE A 87 2.19 11.69 -5.73
CA ILE A 87 3.23 11.48 -6.75
C ILE A 87 3.32 12.70 -7.67
N ARG A 88 2.20 13.18 -8.19
CA ARG A 88 2.17 14.34 -9.10
C ARG A 88 2.71 15.60 -8.42
N ALA A 89 2.23 15.90 -7.22
CA ALA A 89 2.66 17.08 -6.49
C ALA A 89 4.16 17.04 -6.14
N VAL A 90 4.67 15.88 -5.75
CA VAL A 90 6.11 15.69 -5.50
C VAL A 90 6.89 15.88 -6.81
N ARG A 91 6.49 15.22 -7.91
CA ARG A 91 7.16 15.35 -9.21
C ARG A 91 7.19 16.80 -9.71
N GLU A 92 6.06 17.51 -9.62
CA GLU A 92 5.98 18.93 -9.98
C GLU A 92 6.94 19.80 -9.15
N ALA A 93 7.10 19.48 -7.86
CA ALA A 93 7.95 20.26 -6.96
C ALA A 93 9.44 19.99 -7.14
N VAL A 94 9.82 18.71 -7.36
CA VAL A 94 11.24 18.32 -7.44
C VAL A 94 11.80 18.32 -8.86
N GLY A 95 10.97 18.41 -9.91
CA GLY A 95 11.41 18.37 -11.30
C GLY A 95 11.86 17.00 -11.79
N ASP A 96 12.35 16.91 -13.02
CA ASP A 96 12.64 15.64 -13.71
C ASP A 96 14.04 15.07 -13.42
N ASP A 97 14.91 15.87 -12.84
CA ASP A 97 16.29 15.50 -12.49
C ASP A 97 16.44 14.88 -11.09
N PHE A 98 15.32 14.64 -10.40
CA PHE A 98 15.27 14.05 -9.07
C PHE A 98 14.45 12.75 -9.08
N ILE A 99 14.97 11.67 -8.52
CA ILE A 99 14.31 10.36 -8.58
C ILE A 99 13.08 10.34 -7.66
N VAL A 100 11.94 9.97 -8.22
CA VAL A 100 10.73 9.65 -7.45
C VAL A 100 10.49 8.15 -7.53
N ALA A 101 10.78 7.47 -6.44
CA ALA A 101 10.51 6.04 -6.27
C ALA A 101 9.18 5.80 -5.55
N CYS A 102 8.61 4.62 -5.73
CA CYS A 102 7.49 4.15 -4.93
C CYS A 102 7.67 2.69 -4.55
N ARG A 103 7.72 2.42 -3.24
CA ARG A 103 7.62 1.06 -2.72
C ARG A 103 6.16 0.75 -2.39
N PHE A 104 5.59 -0.26 -3.03
CA PHE A 104 4.18 -0.58 -2.94
C PHE A 104 3.93 -2.08 -2.79
N ASN A 105 2.80 -2.44 -2.17
CA ASN A 105 2.33 -3.82 -2.16
C ASN A 105 1.55 -4.10 -3.44
N VAL A 106 1.78 -5.26 -4.03
CA VAL A 106 0.95 -5.83 -5.09
C VAL A 106 -0.05 -6.85 -4.55
N PHE A 107 0.22 -7.41 -3.37
CA PHE A 107 -0.56 -8.48 -2.77
C PHE A 107 -0.49 -8.42 -1.25
N ASP A 108 -1.64 -8.22 -0.60
CA ASP A 108 -1.70 -8.08 0.85
C ASP A 108 -1.89 -9.40 1.59
N ALA A 109 -2.42 -10.43 0.94
CA ALA A 109 -2.89 -11.68 1.57
C ALA A 109 -3.88 -11.44 2.72
N HIS A 110 -4.88 -10.58 2.49
CA HIS A 110 -5.95 -10.28 3.42
C HIS A 110 -7.32 -10.53 2.79
N PRO A 111 -8.30 -10.97 3.60
CA PRO A 111 -9.64 -11.20 3.09
C PRO A 111 -10.28 -9.91 2.58
N TYR A 112 -11.09 -10.02 1.54
CA TYR A 112 -11.94 -8.92 1.12
C TYR A 112 -12.92 -8.52 2.25
N PRO A 113 -13.17 -7.24 2.49
CA PRO A 113 -12.73 -6.07 1.75
C PRO A 113 -11.44 -5.38 2.29
N TYR A 114 -10.55 -6.11 2.92
CA TYR A 114 -9.43 -5.58 3.69
C TYR A 114 -8.06 -5.73 3.00
N GLY A 115 -7.99 -6.46 1.89
CA GLY A 115 -6.77 -6.70 1.13
C GLY A 115 -6.74 -5.98 -0.21
N PHE A 116 -5.53 -5.69 -0.69
CA PHE A 116 -5.26 -5.22 -2.04
C PHE A 116 -4.57 -6.33 -2.84
N GLY A 117 -4.94 -6.49 -4.12
CA GLY A 117 -4.39 -7.53 -4.99
C GLY A 117 -4.81 -8.96 -4.62
N CYS A 118 -5.86 -9.12 -3.84
CA CYS A 118 -6.39 -10.41 -3.43
C CYS A 118 -7.72 -10.68 -4.12
N ASP A 119 -7.94 -11.94 -4.51
CA ASP A 119 -9.24 -12.41 -4.96
C ASP A 119 -10.30 -12.20 -3.84
N ARG A 120 -11.55 -11.94 -4.23
CA ARG A 120 -12.61 -11.61 -3.28
C ARG A 120 -13.09 -12.78 -2.44
N GLU A 121 -12.96 -13.98 -2.97
CA GLU A 121 -13.41 -15.23 -2.33
C GLU A 121 -12.26 -15.96 -1.63
N ASP A 122 -11.04 -15.83 -2.19
CA ASP A 122 -9.83 -16.49 -1.68
C ASP A 122 -8.71 -15.47 -1.49
N MET A 123 -8.45 -15.09 -0.25
CA MET A 123 -7.40 -14.12 0.10
C MET A 123 -5.98 -14.56 -0.29
N TRP A 124 -5.76 -15.86 -0.52
CA TRP A 124 -4.47 -16.42 -0.90
C TRP A 124 -4.23 -16.40 -2.40
N LYS A 125 -5.27 -16.15 -3.17
CA LYS A 125 -5.19 -16.05 -4.62
C LYS A 125 -4.92 -14.62 -5.03
N PHE A 126 -3.85 -14.43 -5.82
CA PHE A 126 -3.49 -13.14 -6.37
C PHE A 126 -4.44 -12.73 -7.49
N ASP A 127 -4.97 -11.51 -7.40
CA ASP A 127 -5.71 -10.84 -8.48
C ASP A 127 -4.84 -9.70 -9.02
N PRO A 128 -4.27 -9.82 -10.24
CA PRO A 128 -3.40 -8.80 -10.83
C PRO A 128 -4.13 -7.57 -11.36
N THR A 129 -5.45 -7.57 -11.42
CA THR A 129 -6.26 -6.54 -12.11
C THR A 129 -5.93 -5.13 -11.59
N GLU A 130 -6.08 -4.92 -10.30
CA GLU A 130 -5.81 -3.61 -9.69
C GLU A 130 -4.30 -3.33 -9.52
N PRO A 131 -3.44 -4.28 -9.14
CA PRO A 131 -1.99 -4.07 -9.12
C PRO A 131 -1.39 -3.62 -10.44
N VAL A 132 -1.80 -4.21 -11.57
CA VAL A 132 -1.35 -3.78 -12.91
C VAL A 132 -1.83 -2.36 -13.22
N ALA A 133 -3.09 -2.03 -12.90
CA ALA A 133 -3.62 -0.68 -13.06
C ALA A 133 -2.88 0.34 -12.18
N LEU A 134 -2.51 -0.07 -10.95
CA LEU A 134 -1.73 0.76 -10.03
C LEU A 134 -0.35 1.09 -10.59
N VAL A 135 0.37 0.10 -11.11
CA VAL A 135 1.69 0.29 -11.74
C VAL A 135 1.61 1.28 -12.91
N LYS A 136 0.64 1.10 -13.81
CA LYS A 136 0.42 2.03 -14.92
C LYS A 136 0.17 3.45 -14.43
N MET A 137 -0.73 3.60 -13.45
CA MET A 137 -1.03 4.90 -12.85
C MET A 137 0.21 5.56 -12.26
N MET A 138 1.06 4.83 -11.55
CA MET A 138 2.28 5.38 -10.95
C MET A 138 3.27 5.88 -12.01
N VAL A 139 3.53 5.09 -13.04
CA VAL A 139 4.42 5.47 -14.14
C VAL A 139 3.89 6.69 -14.90
N GLU A 140 2.61 6.70 -15.24
CA GLU A 140 1.96 7.82 -15.93
C GLU A 140 1.97 9.14 -15.12
N ASN A 141 2.15 9.06 -13.81
CA ASN A 141 2.21 10.22 -12.93
C ASN A 141 3.64 10.59 -12.45
N GLY A 142 4.67 9.96 -13.01
CA GLY A 142 6.05 10.39 -12.84
C GLY A 142 6.88 9.61 -11.82
N VAL A 143 6.54 8.34 -11.55
CA VAL A 143 7.41 7.44 -10.79
C VAL A 143 8.49 6.86 -11.71
N ASP A 144 9.75 7.01 -11.32
CA ASP A 144 10.92 6.50 -12.05
C ASP A 144 11.32 5.09 -11.61
N LEU A 145 11.15 4.78 -10.33
CA LEU A 145 11.56 3.51 -9.74
C LEU A 145 10.41 2.86 -8.97
N LEU A 146 10.14 1.61 -9.31
CA LEU A 146 9.11 0.78 -8.67
C LEU A 146 9.77 -0.29 -7.81
N SER A 147 9.50 -0.28 -6.50
CA SER A 147 9.95 -1.30 -5.55
C SER A 147 8.76 -2.16 -5.13
N ASN A 148 8.67 -3.34 -5.71
CA ASN A 148 7.58 -4.27 -5.39
C ASN A 148 7.77 -4.91 -4.00
N SER A 149 6.67 -5.00 -3.25
CA SER A 149 6.58 -5.65 -1.96
C SER A 149 5.29 -6.46 -1.88
N GLY A 150 5.22 -7.39 -0.94
CA GLY A 150 4.03 -8.20 -0.67
C GLY A 150 3.83 -8.41 0.82
N GLY A 151 2.58 -8.60 1.21
CA GLY A 151 2.18 -8.90 2.56
C GLY A 151 2.35 -7.78 3.56
N ASN A 152 2.28 -8.17 4.83
CA ASN A 152 2.31 -7.23 5.94
C ASN A 152 3.16 -7.77 7.11
N PRO A 153 4.22 -7.07 7.53
CA PRO A 153 5.07 -7.52 8.62
C PRO A 153 4.40 -7.50 10.00
N TYR A 154 3.26 -6.81 10.15
CA TYR A 154 2.54 -6.72 11.43
C TYR A 154 1.52 -7.82 11.62
N TYR A 155 0.98 -8.35 10.54
CA TYR A 155 0.17 -9.55 10.54
C TYR A 155 1.12 -10.70 10.20
N ILE A 156 1.43 -11.51 11.16
CA ILE A 156 2.37 -12.60 10.97
C ILE A 156 1.72 -13.65 10.07
N TYR A 157 1.75 -13.40 8.79
CA TYR A 157 1.47 -14.39 7.78
C TYR A 157 2.81 -15.02 7.40
N PRO A 158 3.09 -16.24 7.83
CA PRO A 158 4.37 -16.90 7.58
C PRO A 158 4.71 -16.95 6.11
N GLN A 159 3.67 -16.99 5.27
CA GLN A 159 3.75 -17.13 3.83
C GLN A 159 4.33 -15.90 3.11
N VAL A 160 4.28 -14.74 3.76
CA VAL A 160 4.72 -13.50 3.12
C VAL A 160 6.02 -12.97 3.71
N THR A 161 6.30 -13.28 4.97
CA THR A 161 7.48 -12.78 5.67
C THR A 161 8.56 -13.82 5.85
N ARG A 162 8.18 -15.06 6.20
CA ARG A 162 9.12 -16.19 6.38
C ARG A 162 8.41 -17.53 6.17
N PRO A 163 8.95 -18.42 5.34
CA PRO A 163 8.31 -19.70 5.00
C PRO A 163 8.21 -20.69 6.16
N PHE A 164 8.82 -20.42 7.32
CA PHE A 164 8.91 -21.35 8.44
C PHE A 164 8.17 -20.92 9.70
N ASP A 165 7.63 -19.71 9.73
CA ASP A 165 6.87 -19.24 10.88
C ASP A 165 5.45 -19.82 10.86
N LYS A 166 5.07 -20.49 11.94
CA LYS A 166 3.67 -20.88 12.14
C LYS A 166 2.85 -19.64 12.42
N SER A 167 1.71 -19.53 11.79
CA SER A 167 0.76 -18.46 12.06
C SER A 167 0.37 -18.47 13.54
N SER A 168 0.75 -17.44 14.27
CA SER A 168 0.33 -17.23 15.67
C SER A 168 -1.17 -16.95 15.78
N TYR A 169 -1.86 -16.72 14.69
CA TYR A 169 -3.29 -16.40 14.63
C TYR A 169 -4.17 -17.56 14.14
N GLY A 170 -3.62 -18.75 13.99
CA GLY A 170 -4.39 -19.94 13.59
C GLY A 170 -4.87 -19.91 12.13
N ILE A 171 -4.32 -19.05 11.29
CA ILE A 171 -4.65 -18.99 9.87
C ILE A 171 -3.98 -20.16 9.15
N PRO A 172 -4.71 -20.96 8.36
CA PRO A 172 -4.13 -22.08 7.62
C PRO A 172 -3.03 -21.59 6.66
N THR A 173 -1.93 -22.32 6.64
CA THR A 173 -0.88 -22.09 5.64
C THR A 173 -1.38 -22.66 4.31
N PRO A 174 -1.39 -21.91 3.20
CA PRO A 174 -1.74 -22.45 1.89
C PRO A 174 -0.69 -23.46 1.43
N GLU A 175 -1.08 -24.40 0.57
CA GLU A 175 -0.17 -25.41 0.01
C GLU A 175 0.97 -24.77 -0.78
N GLU A 176 0.66 -23.68 -1.47
CA GLU A 176 1.64 -22.91 -2.21
C GLU A 176 1.87 -21.53 -1.55
N HIS A 177 3.13 -21.15 -1.48
CA HIS A 177 3.48 -19.83 -0.96
C HIS A 177 2.98 -18.73 -1.91
N PRO A 178 2.27 -17.69 -1.43
CA PRO A 178 1.75 -16.62 -2.29
C PRO A 178 2.82 -15.94 -3.15
N LEU A 179 4.06 -15.84 -2.67
CA LEU A 179 5.16 -15.30 -3.46
C LEU A 179 5.59 -16.22 -4.62
N GLU A 180 5.38 -17.51 -4.51
CA GLU A 180 5.61 -18.46 -5.62
C GLU A 180 4.55 -18.29 -6.70
N SER A 181 3.28 -18.15 -6.29
CA SER A 181 2.18 -17.80 -7.21
C SER A 181 2.44 -16.46 -7.90
N MET A 182 2.89 -15.44 -7.16
CA MET A 182 3.27 -14.15 -7.72
C MET A 182 4.45 -14.26 -8.68
N ALA A 183 5.49 -15.01 -8.32
CA ALA A 183 6.66 -15.19 -9.18
C ALA A 183 6.28 -15.82 -10.54
N ARG A 184 5.36 -16.78 -10.55
CA ARG A 184 4.86 -17.37 -11.80
C ARG A 184 4.05 -16.42 -12.67
N LEU A 185 3.37 -15.43 -12.06
CA LEU A 185 2.61 -14.42 -12.80
C LEU A 185 3.49 -13.35 -13.43
N PHE A 186 4.70 -13.17 -12.92
CA PHE A 186 5.66 -12.16 -13.42
C PHE A 186 6.82 -12.78 -14.23
N ALA A 187 6.89 -14.10 -14.33
CA ALA A 187 7.85 -14.82 -15.17
C ALA A 187 7.31 -15.02 -16.58
#